data_a52ba70ad11786a5dc7d9f812746094a
#
_entry.id   a52ba70ad11786a5dc7d9f812746094a
#
_cell.length_a   1.000
_cell.length_b   1.000
_cell.length_c   1.000
_cell.angle_alpha   90.00
_cell.angle_beta   90.00
_cell.angle_gamma   90.00
#
_symmetry.space_group_name_H-M   'P 1'
#
loop_
_entity.id
_entity.type
_entity.pdbx_description
1 polymer ?
#
loop_
_entity_poly.entity_id
_entity_poly.type
_entity_poly.pdbx_seq_one_letter_code
_entity_poly.pdbx_strand_id
1 'polypeptide(L)'
;KQIEASGGIDLVNGFILDLRNNPGGLLTQAIRVSDAFLDKGEIVSTRGRDPENGDRHNATVGDLAQQKPLVVLINGGSASASEIVAGALQDHRRAIVVGTKSFGKGSVQELLGLSDGSKIRLTVAHYYGPNDEPIHGYGVAPDVTVGVTAMEASEIEASVANALFAQTSSSEDRSRSKSGR
;
A
#
# COMPACT_ATOMS: atom_id res chain seq x y z
N LYS A 1 4.65 17.83 8.93
CA LYS A 1 3.75 18.99 9.25
C LYS A 1 2.78 18.69 10.39
N GLN A 2 1.95 17.61 10.32
CA GLN A 2 1.00 17.28 11.41
C GLN A 2 1.74 16.82 12.68
N ILE A 3 2.74 15.94 12.55
CA ILE A 3 3.57 15.45 13.65
C ILE A 3 4.34 16.62 14.30
N GLU A 4 4.89 17.50 13.50
CA GLU A 4 5.58 18.71 13.97
C GLU A 4 4.62 19.64 14.74
N ALA A 5 3.40 19.83 14.24
CA ALA A 5 2.36 20.63 14.91
C ALA A 5 1.87 20.00 16.22
N SER A 6 2.01 18.66 16.39
CA SER A 6 1.64 17.93 17.61
C SER A 6 2.79 17.79 18.61
N GLY A 7 3.90 18.51 18.43
CA GLY A 7 5.04 18.49 19.36
C GLY A 7 6.23 17.65 18.89
N GLY A 8 6.24 17.22 17.64
CA GLY A 8 7.34 16.51 17.03
C GLY A 8 7.27 14.99 17.14
N ILE A 9 8.23 14.33 16.49
CA ILE A 9 8.28 12.86 16.41
C ILE A 9 8.54 12.21 17.77
N ASP A 10 9.18 12.91 18.70
CA ASP A 10 9.52 12.38 20.02
C ASP A 10 8.28 12.01 20.85
N LEU A 11 7.15 12.67 20.61
CA LEU A 11 5.87 12.36 21.27
C LEU A 11 5.10 11.22 20.59
N VAL A 12 5.57 10.71 19.45
CA VAL A 12 4.95 9.58 18.74
C VAL A 12 5.51 8.27 19.27
N ASN A 13 4.65 7.39 19.75
CA ASN A 13 5.06 6.06 20.24
C ASN A 13 5.26 5.03 19.12
N GLY A 14 4.64 5.22 17.96
CA GLY A 14 4.72 4.33 16.81
C GLY A 14 3.81 4.79 15.69
N PHE A 15 3.84 4.06 14.58
CA PHE A 15 3.10 4.38 13.36
C PHE A 15 2.23 3.20 12.92
N ILE A 16 1.10 3.50 12.31
CA ILE A 16 0.24 2.55 11.63
C ILE A 16 0.12 2.99 10.18
N LEU A 17 0.56 2.14 9.25
CA LEU A 17 0.37 2.31 7.82
C LEU A 17 -0.80 1.44 7.38
N ASP A 18 -1.95 2.04 7.10
CA ASP A 18 -3.14 1.32 6.66
C ASP A 18 -3.17 1.20 5.14
N LEU A 19 -2.94 -0.02 4.65
CA LEU A 19 -2.99 -0.40 3.23
C LEU A 19 -4.21 -1.28 2.91
N ARG A 20 -5.15 -1.42 3.82
CA ARG A 20 -6.38 -2.18 3.57
C ARG A 20 -7.17 -1.53 2.42
N ASN A 21 -7.70 -2.38 1.52
CA ASN A 21 -8.44 -1.95 0.33
C ASN A 21 -7.66 -0.98 -0.59
N ASN A 22 -6.34 -0.95 -0.48
CA ASN A 22 -5.49 -0.17 -1.37
C ASN A 22 -5.02 -1.03 -2.55
N PRO A 23 -5.54 -0.82 -3.78
CA PRO A 23 -5.21 -1.65 -4.95
C PRO A 23 -3.81 -1.37 -5.50
N GLY A 24 -3.05 -0.50 -4.85
CA GLY A 24 -1.72 -0.10 -5.25
C GLY A 24 -1.70 1.21 -6.06
N GLY A 25 -0.71 1.34 -6.90
CA GLY A 25 -0.45 2.54 -7.69
C GLY A 25 0.87 2.42 -8.45
N LEU A 26 1.62 3.51 -8.53
CA LEU A 26 2.88 3.55 -9.24
C LEU A 26 4.00 2.83 -8.47
N LEU A 27 4.82 2.03 -9.17
CA LEU A 27 6.01 1.39 -8.61
C LEU A 27 6.94 2.41 -7.94
N THR A 28 7.17 3.54 -8.59
CA THR A 28 8.04 4.60 -8.05
C THR A 28 7.53 5.15 -6.70
N GLN A 29 6.22 5.16 -6.47
CA GLN A 29 5.66 5.57 -5.19
C GLN A 29 5.80 4.48 -4.13
N ALA A 30 5.62 3.20 -4.50
CA ALA A 30 5.88 2.09 -3.58
C ALA A 30 7.33 2.11 -3.09
N ILE A 31 8.29 2.28 -4.00
CA ILE A 31 9.71 2.40 -3.67
C ILE A 31 9.94 3.56 -2.69
N ARG A 32 9.42 4.76 -2.98
CA ARG A 32 9.58 5.94 -2.11
C ARG A 32 8.93 5.78 -0.74
N VAL A 33 7.78 5.12 -0.67
CA VAL A 33 7.11 4.87 0.62
C VAL A 33 7.89 3.85 1.44
N SER A 34 8.39 2.78 0.83
CA SER A 34 9.23 1.80 1.51
C SER A 34 10.56 2.42 1.98
N ASP A 35 11.20 3.19 1.09
CA ASP A 35 12.45 3.91 1.38
C ASP A 35 12.33 4.86 2.57
N ALA A 36 11.16 5.49 2.74
CA ALA A 36 10.91 6.39 3.87
C ALA A 36 10.99 5.72 5.26
N PHE A 37 10.94 4.39 5.32
CA PHE A 37 10.98 3.62 6.57
C PHE A 37 12.17 2.65 6.63
N LEU A 38 13.00 2.57 5.60
CA LEU A 38 14.14 1.68 5.52
C LEU A 38 15.43 2.50 5.44
N ASP A 39 16.52 1.98 6.00
CA ASP A 39 17.84 2.61 5.92
C ASP A 39 18.75 1.96 4.88
N LYS A 40 18.43 0.74 4.44
CA LYS A 40 19.24 -0.05 3.49
C LYS A 40 18.51 -1.31 3.01
N GLY A 41 19.08 -1.93 2.01
CA GLY A 41 18.63 -3.23 1.48
C GLY A 41 17.69 -3.08 0.30
N GLU A 42 17.41 -4.19 -0.36
CA GLU A 42 16.51 -4.23 -1.51
C GLU A 42 15.06 -3.97 -1.07
N ILE A 43 14.34 -3.18 -1.85
CA ILE A 43 12.89 -2.95 -1.65
C ILE A 43 12.11 -3.91 -2.54
N VAL A 44 12.49 -3.96 -3.82
CA VAL A 44 11.81 -4.77 -4.83
C VAL A 44 12.74 -5.01 -6.01
N SER A 45 12.63 -6.16 -6.63
CA SER A 45 13.23 -6.43 -7.93
C SER A 45 12.16 -6.86 -8.95
N THR A 46 12.48 -6.66 -10.24
CA THR A 46 11.66 -7.13 -11.35
C THR A 46 12.43 -8.20 -12.11
N ARG A 47 11.73 -9.26 -12.53
CA ARG A 47 12.32 -10.31 -13.39
C ARG A 47 11.37 -10.57 -14.54
N GLY A 48 11.90 -10.37 -15.75
CA GLY A 48 11.22 -10.63 -17.01
C GLY A 48 11.62 -11.98 -17.61
N ARG A 49 11.44 -12.10 -18.92
CA ARG A 49 11.82 -13.27 -19.70
C ARG A 49 13.34 -13.50 -19.69
N ASP A 50 14.08 -12.40 -19.65
CA ASP A 50 15.54 -12.40 -19.53
C ASP A 50 15.89 -12.06 -18.07
N PRO A 51 16.43 -13.01 -17.29
CA PRO A 51 16.78 -12.79 -15.89
C PRO A 51 17.87 -11.74 -15.68
N GLU A 52 18.71 -11.48 -16.67
CA GLU A 52 19.81 -10.51 -16.59
C GLU A 52 19.32 -9.06 -16.73
N ASN A 53 18.13 -8.85 -17.30
CA ASN A 53 17.51 -7.54 -17.51
C ASN A 53 16.51 -7.16 -16.42
N GLY A 54 16.67 -7.64 -15.21
CA GLY A 54 15.84 -7.27 -14.06
C GLY A 54 16.32 -5.99 -13.39
N ASP A 55 15.40 -5.11 -13.05
CA ASP A 55 15.69 -3.93 -12.24
C ASP A 55 15.67 -4.29 -10.74
N ARG A 56 16.57 -3.68 -9.97
CA ARG A 56 16.62 -3.76 -8.51
C ARG A 56 16.57 -2.37 -7.91
N HIS A 57 15.72 -2.20 -6.92
CA HIS A 57 15.56 -0.94 -6.21
C HIS A 57 15.91 -1.15 -4.73
N ASN A 58 16.86 -0.37 -4.26
CA ASN A 58 17.37 -0.44 -2.89
C ASN A 58 16.95 0.80 -2.10
N ALA A 59 16.82 0.62 -0.80
CA ALA A 59 16.59 1.71 0.14
C ALA A 59 17.86 2.56 0.31
N THR A 60 17.64 3.84 0.60
CA THR A 60 18.65 4.82 0.96
C THR A 60 18.57 5.13 2.45
N VAL A 61 19.67 5.62 3.03
CA VAL A 61 19.70 5.94 4.46
C VAL A 61 18.69 7.05 4.80
N GLY A 62 17.86 6.82 5.80
CA GLY A 62 16.94 7.85 6.27
C GLY A 62 15.54 7.39 6.71
N ASP A 63 15.45 6.51 7.71
CA ASP A 63 14.16 6.13 8.30
C ASP A 63 13.46 7.35 8.96
N LEU A 64 12.40 7.83 8.33
CA LEU A 64 11.61 8.98 8.81
C LEU A 64 10.88 8.68 10.13
N ALA A 65 10.63 7.42 10.45
CA ALA A 65 10.02 7.01 11.70
C ALA A 65 11.04 6.82 12.84
N GLN A 66 12.35 7.04 12.57
CA GLN A 66 13.43 6.97 13.55
C GLN A 66 13.41 5.66 14.36
N GLN A 67 13.25 4.54 13.67
CA GLN A 67 13.16 3.19 14.25
C GLN A 67 12.01 2.99 15.25
N LYS A 68 11.05 3.92 15.34
CA LYS A 68 9.85 3.71 16.17
C LYS A 68 9.02 2.53 15.64
N PRO A 69 8.25 1.86 16.49
CA PRO A 69 7.38 0.77 16.09
C PRO A 69 6.50 1.14 14.89
N LEU A 70 6.43 0.22 13.92
CA LEU A 70 5.62 0.37 12.72
C LEU A 70 4.75 -0.88 12.53
N VAL A 71 3.46 -0.66 12.33
CA VAL A 71 2.49 -1.69 11.96
C VAL A 71 1.95 -1.40 10.57
N VAL A 72 1.84 -2.41 9.73
CA VAL A 72 1.21 -2.31 8.41
C VAL A 72 -0.07 -3.14 8.42
N LEU A 73 -1.19 -2.52 8.08
CA LEU A 73 -2.47 -3.22 7.97
C LEU A 73 -2.75 -3.59 6.52
N ILE A 74 -3.07 -4.86 6.26
CA ILE A 74 -3.41 -5.38 4.94
C ILE A 74 -4.70 -6.22 4.96
N ASN A 75 -5.32 -6.36 3.79
CA ASN A 75 -6.40 -7.31 3.55
C ASN A 75 -6.41 -7.78 2.09
N GLY A 76 -7.40 -8.58 1.70
CA GLY A 76 -7.57 -9.07 0.33
C GLY A 76 -7.74 -7.99 -0.74
N GLY A 77 -8.02 -6.74 -0.36
CA GLY A 77 -8.05 -5.57 -1.26
C GLY A 77 -6.70 -4.86 -1.41
N SER A 78 -5.68 -5.26 -0.64
CA SER A 78 -4.30 -4.74 -0.76
C SER A 78 -3.61 -5.42 -1.94
N ALA A 79 -3.18 -4.65 -2.95
CA ALA A 79 -2.65 -5.23 -4.18
C ALA A 79 -1.48 -4.42 -4.77
N SER A 80 -0.62 -5.07 -5.58
CA SER A 80 0.42 -4.43 -6.41
C SER A 80 1.39 -3.58 -5.57
N ALA A 81 1.45 -2.26 -5.79
CA ALA A 81 2.34 -1.35 -5.05
C ALA A 81 2.19 -1.45 -3.53
N SER A 82 0.99 -1.71 -3.02
CA SER A 82 0.74 -1.92 -1.58
C SER A 82 1.41 -3.20 -1.08
N GLU A 83 1.46 -4.24 -1.92
CA GLU A 83 2.12 -5.50 -1.59
C GLU A 83 3.63 -5.37 -1.59
N ILE A 84 4.18 -4.53 -2.49
CA ILE A 84 5.60 -4.18 -2.50
C ILE A 84 5.98 -3.50 -1.18
N VAL A 85 5.19 -2.51 -0.75
CA VAL A 85 5.46 -1.80 0.52
C VAL A 85 5.35 -2.74 1.71
N ALA A 86 4.25 -3.51 1.82
CA ALA A 86 4.04 -4.41 2.94
C ALA A 86 5.12 -5.50 3.00
N GLY A 87 5.44 -6.14 1.86
CA GLY A 87 6.44 -7.19 1.77
C GLY A 87 7.85 -6.67 2.10
N ALA A 88 8.25 -5.54 1.53
CA ALA A 88 9.56 -4.96 1.81
C ALA A 88 9.74 -4.64 3.31
N LEU A 89 8.75 -4.01 3.94
CA LEU A 89 8.81 -3.68 5.36
C LEU A 89 8.78 -4.93 6.26
N GLN A 90 8.07 -5.99 5.85
CA GLN A 90 8.02 -7.27 6.53
C GLN A 90 9.37 -8.01 6.44
N ASP A 91 9.90 -8.18 5.22
CA ASP A 91 11.14 -8.91 4.95
C ASP A 91 12.34 -8.29 5.68
N HIS A 92 12.39 -6.96 5.76
CA HIS A 92 13.38 -6.24 6.55
C HIS A 92 13.09 -6.24 8.06
N ARG A 93 12.00 -6.87 8.51
CA ARG A 93 11.54 -6.84 9.91
C ARG A 93 11.40 -5.42 10.46
N ARG A 94 11.13 -4.47 9.56
CA ARG A 94 10.92 -3.07 9.92
C ARG A 94 9.52 -2.82 10.47
N ALA A 95 8.54 -3.59 10.00
CA ALA A 95 7.15 -3.52 10.45
C ALA A 95 6.59 -4.91 10.77
N ILE A 96 5.56 -4.93 11.60
CA ILE A 96 4.69 -6.09 11.79
C ILE A 96 3.50 -5.91 10.86
N VAL A 97 3.27 -6.90 10.00
CA VAL A 97 2.13 -6.91 9.08
C VAL A 97 0.94 -7.61 9.73
N VAL A 98 -0.20 -6.92 9.80
CA VAL A 98 -1.39 -7.38 10.50
C VAL A 98 -2.60 -7.37 9.57
N GLY A 99 -3.46 -8.37 9.66
CA GLY A 99 -4.73 -8.45 8.93
C GLY A 99 -4.95 -9.79 8.25
N THR A 100 -5.36 -9.77 7.00
CA THR A 100 -5.55 -10.97 6.17
C THR A 100 -4.66 -10.91 4.94
N LYS A 101 -4.38 -12.08 4.34
CA LYS A 101 -3.53 -12.22 3.15
C LYS A 101 -3.95 -11.24 2.04
N SER A 102 -2.97 -10.58 1.42
CA SER A 102 -3.18 -9.65 0.32
C SER A 102 -3.58 -10.34 -1.00
N PHE A 103 -3.84 -9.58 -2.03
CA PHE A 103 -4.42 -10.06 -3.29
C PHE A 103 -3.47 -10.95 -4.12
N GLY A 104 -2.19 -10.59 -4.22
CA GLY A 104 -1.21 -11.32 -5.05
C GLY A 104 -1.07 -10.80 -6.46
N LYS A 105 -1.10 -9.47 -6.67
CA LYS A 105 -0.87 -8.83 -7.97
C LYS A 105 0.58 -8.38 -8.11
N GLY A 106 1.47 -9.28 -8.48
CA GLY A 106 2.90 -9.01 -8.65
C GLY A 106 3.36 -8.93 -10.12
N SER A 107 2.49 -8.56 -11.08
CA SER A 107 2.82 -8.48 -12.49
C SER A 107 3.10 -7.05 -12.96
N VAL A 108 4.18 -6.87 -13.72
CA VAL A 108 4.49 -5.65 -14.49
C VAL A 108 3.82 -5.75 -15.85
N GLN A 109 2.99 -4.78 -16.18
CA GLN A 109 2.26 -4.76 -17.44
C GLN A 109 2.59 -3.50 -18.24
N GLU A 110 2.84 -3.69 -19.53
CA GLU A 110 3.04 -2.62 -20.49
C GLU A 110 1.88 -2.54 -21.48
N LEU A 111 1.60 -1.31 -21.94
CA LEU A 111 0.65 -1.04 -23.00
C LEU A 111 1.42 -0.76 -24.28
N LEU A 112 1.37 -1.71 -25.21
CA LEU A 112 2.01 -1.58 -26.52
C LEU A 112 0.98 -1.14 -27.56
N GLY A 113 1.28 -0.07 -28.31
CA GLY A 113 0.47 0.39 -29.43
C GLY A 113 0.64 -0.53 -30.66
N LEU A 114 -0.46 -0.83 -31.33
CA LEU A 114 -0.47 -1.57 -32.59
C LEU A 114 -0.67 -0.62 -33.78
N SER A 115 -0.35 -1.09 -34.97
CA SER A 115 -0.39 -0.29 -36.22
C SER A 115 -1.78 0.20 -36.62
N ASP A 116 -2.83 -0.45 -36.10
CA ASP A 116 -4.24 -0.09 -36.32
C ASP A 116 -4.78 0.92 -35.28
N GLY A 117 -3.92 1.41 -34.37
CA GLY A 117 -4.29 2.33 -33.28
C GLY A 117 -4.83 1.65 -32.01
N SER A 118 -5.03 0.34 -32.03
CA SER A 118 -5.37 -0.43 -30.84
C SER A 118 -4.15 -0.59 -29.90
N LYS A 119 -4.41 -1.06 -28.69
CA LYS A 119 -3.34 -1.30 -27.71
C LYS A 119 -3.47 -2.71 -27.12
N ILE A 120 -2.36 -3.37 -26.95
CA ILE A 120 -2.27 -4.63 -26.24
C ILE A 120 -1.63 -4.40 -24.87
N ARG A 121 -2.18 -5.03 -23.84
CA ARG A 121 -1.59 -5.07 -22.50
C ARG A 121 -0.88 -6.40 -22.31
N LEU A 122 0.43 -6.35 -22.14
CA LEU A 122 1.26 -7.54 -21.93
C LEU A 122 1.90 -7.53 -20.55
N THR A 123 1.93 -8.69 -19.90
CA THR A 123 2.78 -8.90 -18.73
C THR A 123 4.21 -9.16 -19.23
N VAL A 124 5.13 -8.29 -18.81
CA VAL A 124 6.54 -8.32 -19.26
C VAL A 124 7.49 -8.77 -18.15
N ALA A 125 7.10 -8.64 -16.89
CA ALA A 125 7.89 -9.06 -15.72
C ALA A 125 7.02 -9.31 -14.51
N HIS A 126 7.64 -9.86 -13.46
CA HIS A 126 7.04 -10.03 -12.15
C HIS A 126 7.87 -9.33 -11.08
N TYR A 127 7.18 -8.89 -10.01
CA TYR A 127 7.81 -8.31 -8.82
C TYR A 127 8.20 -9.40 -7.83
N TYR A 128 9.38 -9.22 -7.23
CA TYR A 128 9.92 -10.06 -6.17
C TYR A 128 10.28 -9.20 -4.96
N GLY A 129 9.98 -9.70 -3.77
CA GLY A 129 10.41 -9.11 -2.51
C GLY A 129 11.90 -9.28 -2.23
N PRO A 130 12.41 -8.64 -1.17
CA PRO A 130 13.82 -8.74 -0.74
C PRO A 130 14.32 -10.17 -0.51
N ASN A 131 13.44 -11.07 -0.07
CA ASN A 131 13.74 -12.49 0.16
C ASN A 131 13.64 -13.36 -1.12
N ASP A 132 13.60 -12.75 -2.31
CA ASP A 132 13.42 -13.43 -3.59
C ASP A 132 12.06 -14.14 -3.76
N GLU A 133 11.10 -13.85 -2.91
CA GLU A 133 9.76 -14.43 -3.01
C GLU A 133 8.90 -13.68 -4.02
N PRO A 134 8.21 -14.41 -4.94
CA PRO A 134 7.33 -13.79 -5.91
C PRO A 134 6.05 -13.26 -5.24
N ILE A 135 5.68 -12.02 -5.53
CA ILE A 135 4.40 -11.44 -5.08
C ILE A 135 3.24 -12.00 -5.91
N HIS A 136 3.49 -12.28 -7.21
CA HIS A 136 2.44 -12.70 -8.13
C HIS A 136 1.85 -14.07 -7.79
N GLY A 137 0.53 -14.11 -7.56
CA GLY A 137 -0.22 -15.31 -7.19
C GLY A 137 -0.11 -15.72 -5.73
N TYR A 138 0.92 -15.21 -5.02
CA TYR A 138 1.14 -15.53 -3.61
C TYR A 138 0.65 -14.44 -2.67
N GLY A 139 0.86 -13.17 -3.01
CA GLY A 139 0.56 -12.05 -2.11
C GLY A 139 1.47 -12.03 -0.88
N VAL A 140 1.18 -11.14 0.04
CA VAL A 140 1.85 -10.99 1.34
C VAL A 140 0.98 -11.63 2.41
N ALA A 141 1.52 -12.60 3.14
CA ALA A 141 0.88 -13.18 4.32
C ALA A 141 1.16 -12.30 5.53
N PRO A 142 0.16 -11.97 6.36
CA PRO A 142 0.41 -11.18 7.56
C PRO A 142 1.17 -11.98 8.62
N ASP A 143 1.98 -11.29 9.44
CA ASP A 143 2.63 -11.87 10.63
C ASP A 143 1.59 -12.21 11.71
N VAL A 144 0.56 -11.37 11.82
CA VAL A 144 -0.56 -11.56 12.74
C VAL A 144 -1.87 -11.56 11.95
N THR A 145 -2.51 -12.71 11.85
CA THR A 145 -3.80 -12.84 11.17
C THR A 145 -4.91 -12.32 12.07
N VAL A 146 -5.62 -11.30 11.57
CA VAL A 146 -6.83 -10.76 12.19
C VAL A 146 -7.92 -10.77 11.12
N GLY A 147 -8.87 -11.68 11.25
CA GLY A 147 -10.06 -11.74 10.40
C GLY A 147 -11.19 -10.93 11.00
N VAL A 148 -11.93 -10.21 10.14
CA VAL A 148 -13.23 -9.63 10.52
C VAL A 148 -14.27 -10.68 10.15
N THR A 149 -15.16 -11.01 11.07
CA THR A 149 -16.32 -11.86 10.75
C THR A 149 -17.21 -11.17 9.72
N ALA A 150 -17.97 -11.93 8.95
CA ALA A 150 -18.88 -11.36 7.96
C ALA A 150 -19.91 -10.38 8.58
N MET A 151 -20.30 -10.62 9.85
CA MET A 151 -21.16 -9.71 10.60
C MET A 151 -20.47 -8.38 10.93
N GLU A 152 -19.27 -8.43 11.48
CA GLU A 152 -18.48 -7.23 11.79
C GLU A 152 -18.15 -6.42 10.53
N ALA A 153 -17.85 -7.08 9.40
CA ALA A 153 -17.62 -6.41 8.13
C ALA A 153 -18.89 -5.64 7.68
N SER A 154 -20.06 -6.26 7.78
CA SER A 154 -21.34 -5.64 7.43
C SER A 154 -21.69 -4.45 8.32
N GLU A 155 -21.42 -4.54 9.63
CA GLU A 155 -21.65 -3.44 10.59
C GLU A 155 -20.69 -2.26 10.33
N ILE A 156 -19.43 -2.53 9.99
CA ILE A 156 -18.45 -1.51 9.63
C ILE A 156 -18.88 -0.81 8.33
N GLU A 157 -19.28 -1.56 7.29
CA GLU A 157 -19.76 -0.99 6.03
C GLU A 157 -21.01 -0.13 6.23
N ALA A 158 -21.96 -0.58 7.02
CA ALA A 158 -23.16 0.19 7.35
C ALA A 158 -22.81 1.47 8.13
N SER A 159 -21.88 1.40 9.07
CA SER A 159 -21.41 2.54 9.85
C SER A 159 -20.70 3.57 8.98
N VAL A 160 -19.84 3.13 8.05
CA VAL A 160 -19.14 4.01 7.10
C VAL A 160 -20.12 4.68 6.15
N ALA A 161 -21.08 3.92 5.61
CA ALA A 161 -22.14 4.46 4.74
C ALA A 161 -22.95 5.55 5.46
N ASN A 162 -23.36 5.31 6.70
CA ASN A 162 -24.10 6.28 7.49
C ASN A 162 -23.29 7.54 7.79
N ALA A 163 -21.99 7.41 8.08
CA ALA A 163 -21.09 8.53 8.31
C ALA A 163 -20.89 9.40 7.04
N LEU A 164 -20.79 8.77 5.87
CA LEU A 164 -20.69 9.47 4.59
C LEU A 164 -21.99 10.20 4.25
N PHE A 165 -23.15 9.58 4.47
CA PHE A 165 -24.46 10.23 4.27
C PHE A 165 -24.64 11.45 5.18
N ALA A 166 -24.20 11.37 6.45
CA ALA A 166 -24.27 12.49 7.37
C ALA A 166 -23.39 13.67 6.96
N GLN A 167 -22.23 13.41 6.33
CA GLN A 167 -21.34 14.46 5.83
C GLN A 167 -21.89 15.15 4.56
N THR A 168 -22.54 14.40 3.66
CA THR A 168 -23.14 14.97 2.44
C THR A 168 -24.34 15.84 2.76
N SER A 169 -25.23 15.42 3.65
CA SER A 169 -26.38 16.21 4.08
C SER A 169 -25.99 17.51 4.82
N SER A 170 -24.93 17.50 5.60
CA SER A 170 -24.43 18.71 6.27
C SER A 170 -23.76 19.72 5.32
N SER A 171 -23.24 19.26 4.18
CA SER A 171 -22.65 20.14 3.17
C SER A 171 -23.70 20.83 2.29
N GLU A 172 -24.83 20.15 2.01
CA GLU A 172 -25.94 20.73 1.25
C GLU A 172 -26.68 21.81 2.03
N ASP A 173 -26.88 21.65 3.33
CA ASP A 173 -27.49 22.66 4.19
C ASP A 173 -26.63 23.95 4.32
N ARG A 174 -25.31 23.80 4.34
CA ARG A 174 -24.39 24.96 4.33
C ARG A 174 -24.38 25.72 3.00
N SER A 175 -24.66 25.05 1.86
CA SER A 175 -24.73 25.68 0.55
C SER A 175 -26.03 26.48 0.38
N ARG A 176 -27.15 25.97 0.89
CA ARG A 176 -28.46 26.64 0.86
C ARG A 176 -28.51 27.88 1.75
N SER A 177 -27.85 27.85 2.91
CA SER A 177 -27.78 28.98 3.84
C SER A 177 -26.96 30.19 3.30
N LYS A 178 -26.05 29.98 2.33
CA LYS A 178 -25.25 31.05 1.70
C LYS A 178 -25.87 31.67 0.46
N SER A 179 -26.91 31.05 -0.12
CA SER A 179 -27.57 31.54 -1.34
C SER A 179 -28.82 32.38 -1.07
N GLY A 180 -29.12 32.63 0.21
CA GLY A 180 -30.32 33.36 0.66
C GLY A 180 -30.06 34.75 1.30
N ARG A 181 -28.92 35.39 0.92
CA ARG A 181 -28.66 36.78 1.31
C ARG A 181 -28.24 37.60 0.11
#